data_2cc00f90d72308d15a7219fb6f0c6ddc
#
_entry.id   2cc00f90d72308d15a7219fb6f0c6ddc
#
_cell.length_a   1.000
_cell.length_b   1.000
_cell.length_c   1.000
_cell.angle_alpha   90.00
_cell.angle_beta   90.00
_cell.angle_gamma   90.00
#
_symmetry.space_group_name_H-M   'P 1'
#
loop_
_entity.id
_entity.type
_entity.pdbx_description
1 polymer ?
#
loop_
_entity_poly.entity_id
_entity_poly.type
_entity_poly.pdbx_seq_one_letter_code
_entity_poly.pdbx_strand_id
1 'polypeptide(L)'
;MLAPDVAELPAAPTERERERDGRPSDEDGSASMPDASAAPASACPPFRQCSFFLARKDRCCRTEAARGSSLCAQHGGSGRVACPHCSTSVAACALTKHMRKCPAATQQRERDAQPWHVPGANAAPVAAAAAATTAQRAPSLAEFSAAELARALAAVDAALAGEGWDGELQGGVRRPTCAERLLADTAAGRAIGGGDGHVPQLQRKHATQTASVLGHMLERSVLAPRRRPAPPDGKMQQKEIVCVELCAGRGYLSMMVAQGGPKRFVLIDRQVFRNKADRSLRALGCSVERLKADLRDMDLRKVAALHNRAAVVVGKHLCGVATDYSLRCAVALAEAEGERVLAGVALAPCCHHRCLYREYVNVGLLHKYGIDERLFQAITKLSSWGTTATPSGGSCEGEGADEGADGEGGHTLTPVAGTAVAAAALKLDEAARIAAGVRCKRLLDYGRLQWLRQQLAQKSGCRCDAELVKYAEATMSPENRLMLAALASAKEAEMG
;
A
#
# COMPACT_ATOMS: atom_id res chain seq x y z
N MET A 1 40.08 23.68 -34.73
CA MET A 1 40.63 24.30 -33.52
C MET A 1 40.17 23.48 -32.35
N LEU A 2 41.08 22.62 -31.89
CA LEU A 2 41.36 22.15 -30.55
C LEU A 2 40.16 21.83 -29.61
N ALA A 3 39.95 20.52 -29.44
CA ALA A 3 39.24 19.91 -28.31
C ALA A 3 40.11 20.02 -27.04
N PRO A 4 39.51 20.14 -25.84
CA PRO A 4 40.25 19.94 -24.59
C PRO A 4 40.16 18.50 -24.08
N ASP A 5 41.26 18.12 -23.48
CA ASP A 5 41.64 16.83 -22.91
C ASP A 5 40.63 16.18 -21.97
N VAL A 6 40.55 14.84 -22.14
CA VAL A 6 39.91 13.90 -21.21
C VAL A 6 40.92 13.58 -20.11
N ALA A 7 40.63 13.99 -18.88
CA ALA A 7 41.40 13.58 -17.72
C ALA A 7 40.96 12.16 -17.27
N GLU A 8 41.90 11.25 -17.26
CA GLU A 8 41.79 9.88 -16.72
C GLU A 8 41.56 9.89 -15.22
N LEU A 9 40.54 9.16 -14.77
CA LEU A 9 40.30 8.83 -13.37
C LEU A 9 41.03 7.52 -13.02
N PRO A 10 41.65 7.43 -11.84
CA PRO A 10 42.43 6.25 -11.44
C PRO A 10 41.56 5.04 -11.12
N ALA A 11 42.09 3.87 -11.48
CA ALA A 11 41.52 2.54 -11.31
C ALA A 11 41.34 2.18 -9.81
N ALA A 12 40.27 1.47 -9.53
CA ALA A 12 40.00 0.87 -8.22
C ALA A 12 40.93 -0.31 -7.93
N PRO A 13 41.34 -0.52 -6.68
CA PRO A 13 42.19 -1.64 -6.30
C PRO A 13 41.45 -2.97 -6.29
N THR A 14 42.13 -3.99 -6.78
CA THR A 14 41.75 -5.42 -6.90
C THR A 14 41.66 -6.08 -5.52
N GLU A 15 40.67 -6.98 -5.43
CA GLU A 15 40.56 -7.95 -4.34
C GLU A 15 41.79 -8.87 -4.28
N ARG A 16 42.54 -8.82 -3.18
CA ARG A 16 43.24 -9.94 -2.56
C ARG A 16 43.62 -9.60 -1.14
N GLU A 17 43.55 -10.64 -0.30
CA GLU A 17 44.03 -10.75 1.08
C GLU A 17 43.04 -10.40 2.18
N ARG A 18 42.23 -11.37 2.58
CA ARG A 18 42.00 -11.74 3.97
C ARG A 18 41.91 -13.27 4.08
N GLU A 19 43.05 -13.86 4.33
CA GLU A 19 43.15 -15.25 4.79
C GLU A 19 42.78 -15.38 6.26
N ARG A 20 42.04 -16.47 6.51
CA ARG A 20 42.08 -17.41 7.63
C ARG A 20 42.00 -16.88 9.06
N ASP A 21 40.91 -17.23 9.70
CA ASP A 21 40.97 -17.84 11.03
C ASP A 21 39.95 -18.97 11.15
N GLY A 22 40.48 -20.15 11.47
CA GLY A 22 39.78 -21.42 11.53
C GLY A 22 38.90 -21.52 12.78
N ARG A 23 37.73 -22.07 12.60
CA ARG A 23 36.96 -22.68 13.70
C ARG A 23 37.01 -24.19 13.54
N PRO A 24 37.24 -24.92 14.62
CA PRO A 24 37.16 -26.38 14.59
C PRO A 24 35.70 -26.84 14.54
N SER A 25 35.50 -27.90 13.79
CA SER A 25 34.28 -28.70 13.70
C SER A 25 34.02 -29.39 15.06
N ASP A 26 32.89 -29.15 15.66
CA ASP A 26 32.39 -29.94 16.78
C ASP A 26 31.50 -31.06 16.26
N GLU A 27 31.90 -32.26 16.61
CA GLU A 27 31.29 -33.56 16.33
C GLU A 27 29.98 -33.74 17.10
N ASP A 28 29.09 -34.50 16.49
CA ASP A 28 27.86 -35.05 17.06
C ASP A 28 28.07 -35.74 18.42
N GLY A 29 27.39 -35.22 19.43
CA GLY A 29 27.25 -35.84 20.73
C GLY A 29 25.82 -35.75 21.20
N SER A 30 25.04 -36.79 20.94
CA SER A 30 23.71 -37.00 21.54
C SER A 30 23.90 -37.21 23.05
N ALA A 31 23.65 -36.15 23.84
CA ALA A 31 23.55 -36.20 25.28
C ALA A 31 22.10 -36.02 25.73
N SER A 32 21.52 -37.07 26.26
CA SER A 32 20.26 -37.11 26.96
C SER A 32 20.15 -36.00 28.01
N MET A 33 18.98 -35.34 28.02
CA MET A 33 18.62 -34.35 29.05
C MET A 33 18.69 -34.96 30.45
N PRO A 34 19.40 -34.38 31.38
CA PRO A 34 19.29 -34.76 32.75
C PRO A 34 18.04 -34.20 33.40
N ASP A 35 17.39 -35.06 34.14
CA ASP A 35 16.22 -34.84 34.98
C ASP A 35 16.37 -33.58 35.88
N ALA A 36 15.36 -32.72 35.87
CA ALA A 36 15.34 -31.43 36.54
C ALA A 36 14.97 -31.58 38.03
N SER A 37 15.66 -32.45 38.78
CA SER A 37 15.48 -32.54 40.21
C SER A 37 16.82 -32.48 40.91
N ALA A 38 17.06 -31.35 41.59
CA ALA A 38 18.08 -31.03 42.58
C ALA A 38 19.03 -29.92 42.13
N ALA A 39 18.60 -28.66 42.29
CA ALA A 39 19.53 -27.56 42.46
C ALA A 39 20.24 -27.71 43.82
N PRO A 40 21.58 -27.50 43.89
CA PRO A 40 22.30 -27.59 45.15
C PRO A 40 21.78 -26.55 46.15
N ALA A 41 21.45 -27.00 47.36
CA ALA A 41 20.83 -26.21 48.44
C ALA A 41 21.72 -25.15 49.09
N SER A 42 22.85 -24.75 48.46
CA SER A 42 23.83 -23.86 49.10
C SER A 42 24.05 -22.50 48.46
N ALA A 43 23.17 -22.06 47.52
CA ALA A 43 23.45 -20.84 46.76
C ALA A 43 22.38 -19.70 46.86
N CYS A 44 21.39 -19.78 47.74
CA CYS A 44 20.43 -18.69 47.92
C CYS A 44 20.85 -17.70 49.02
N PRO A 45 20.94 -16.40 48.71
CA PRO A 45 21.33 -15.37 49.67
C PRO A 45 20.20 -15.04 50.65
N PRO A 46 20.54 -14.39 51.80
CA PRO A 46 19.59 -14.07 52.84
C PRO A 46 18.50 -13.07 52.35
N PHE A 47 17.41 -13.05 53.01
CA PHE A 47 16.04 -12.53 52.80
C PHE A 47 15.83 -11.19 52.05
N ARG A 48 16.85 -10.51 51.55
CA ARG A 48 16.71 -9.23 50.82
C ARG A 48 17.11 -9.28 49.34
N GLN A 49 17.65 -10.39 48.87
CA GLN A 49 18.02 -10.54 47.46
C GLN A 49 16.99 -11.41 46.69
N CYS A 50 16.82 -11.10 45.41
CA CYS A 50 15.98 -11.85 44.51
C CYS A 50 16.43 -13.30 44.36
N SER A 51 15.56 -14.26 44.66
CA SER A 51 15.85 -15.70 44.59
C SER A 51 15.85 -16.27 43.15
N PHE A 52 15.61 -15.45 42.13
CA PHE A 52 15.63 -15.90 40.74
C PHE A 52 17.03 -16.30 40.27
N PHE A 53 17.18 -17.55 39.86
CA PHE A 53 18.45 -18.09 39.39
C PHE A 53 18.66 -17.76 37.90
N LEU A 54 19.79 -17.15 37.59
CA LEU A 54 20.22 -16.78 36.24
C LEU A 54 21.09 -17.91 35.67
N ALA A 55 20.51 -18.91 35.03
CA ALA A 55 21.18 -20.11 34.52
C ALA A 55 22.42 -19.79 33.65
N ARG A 56 22.36 -18.75 32.78
CA ARG A 56 23.50 -18.32 31.92
C ARG A 56 24.67 -17.73 32.71
N LYS A 57 24.47 -17.35 33.97
CA LYS A 57 25.48 -16.70 34.83
C LYS A 57 25.79 -17.49 36.07
N ASP A 58 25.20 -18.68 36.17
CA ASP A 58 25.35 -19.63 37.27
C ASP A 58 25.29 -18.97 38.67
N ARG A 59 24.32 -18.09 38.90
CA ARG A 59 24.10 -17.38 40.15
C ARG A 59 22.70 -16.82 40.29
N CYS A 60 22.28 -16.55 41.53
CA CYS A 60 21.06 -15.80 41.80
C CYS A 60 21.16 -14.34 41.38
N CYS A 61 20.00 -13.74 41.06
CA CYS A 61 19.88 -12.30 40.75
C CYS A 61 20.36 -11.48 41.96
N ARG A 62 21.22 -10.48 41.73
CA ARG A 62 21.78 -9.61 42.80
C ARG A 62 20.89 -8.40 43.14
N THR A 63 19.73 -8.27 42.44
CA THR A 63 18.79 -7.17 42.69
C THR A 63 17.99 -7.44 43.95
N GLU A 64 17.75 -6.42 44.75
CA GLU A 64 16.93 -6.50 45.96
C GLU A 64 15.52 -7.02 45.64
N ALA A 65 14.99 -7.94 46.43
CA ALA A 65 13.64 -8.45 46.31
C ALA A 65 12.63 -7.34 46.66
N ALA A 66 11.51 -7.33 45.93
CA ALA A 66 10.42 -6.41 46.22
C ALA A 66 9.85 -6.69 47.62
N ARG A 67 9.40 -5.64 48.31
CA ARG A 67 8.84 -5.74 49.66
C ARG A 67 7.72 -6.78 49.71
N GLY A 68 7.85 -7.81 50.52
CA GLY A 68 6.87 -8.91 50.61
C GLY A 68 6.97 -9.97 49.51
N SER A 69 8.06 -9.97 48.72
CA SER A 69 8.31 -10.97 47.67
C SER A 69 9.71 -11.55 47.80
N SER A 70 9.90 -12.80 47.41
CA SER A 70 11.24 -13.41 47.24
C SER A 70 11.91 -13.03 45.92
N LEU A 71 11.21 -12.30 45.04
CA LEU A 71 11.69 -11.91 43.74
C LEU A 71 11.78 -10.39 43.59
N CYS A 72 12.76 -9.90 42.84
CA CYS A 72 12.85 -8.47 42.50
C CYS A 72 11.75 -8.08 41.46
N ALA A 73 11.56 -6.81 41.26
CA ALA A 73 10.56 -6.27 40.31
C ALA A 73 10.76 -6.80 38.86
N GLN A 74 11.94 -7.28 38.51
CA GLN A 74 12.21 -7.89 37.20
C GLN A 74 11.79 -9.36 37.11
N HIS A 75 11.83 -10.09 38.20
CA HIS A 75 11.60 -11.53 38.24
C HIS A 75 10.30 -11.92 38.95
N GLY A 76 9.67 -11.01 39.70
CA GLY A 76 8.35 -11.20 40.27
C GLY A 76 7.29 -11.04 39.18
N GLY A 77 6.52 -12.08 38.93
CA GLY A 77 5.51 -12.11 37.85
C GLY A 77 4.36 -11.09 38.00
N SER A 78 4.20 -10.45 39.15
CA SER A 78 3.22 -9.39 39.41
C SER A 78 3.84 -8.03 39.05
N GLY A 79 3.45 -7.48 37.89
CA GLY A 79 3.87 -6.14 37.47
C GLY A 79 4.59 -6.05 36.14
N ARG A 80 4.44 -7.04 35.29
CA ARG A 80 4.87 -6.90 33.88
C ARG A 80 3.74 -6.29 33.06
N VAL A 81 4.07 -5.30 32.25
CA VAL A 81 3.16 -4.62 31.33
C VAL A 81 3.71 -4.69 29.91
N ALA A 82 2.82 -4.77 28.96
CA ALA A 82 3.22 -4.67 27.55
C ALA A 82 3.58 -3.21 27.22
N CYS A 83 4.68 -3.00 26.52
CA CYS A 83 4.99 -1.70 25.97
C CYS A 83 3.91 -1.33 24.95
N PRO A 84 3.27 -0.14 25.03
CA PRO A 84 2.20 0.26 24.14
C PRO A 84 2.65 0.41 22.68
N HIS A 85 3.94 0.55 22.43
CA HIS A 85 4.48 0.75 21.09
C HIS A 85 5.02 -0.52 20.42
N CYS A 86 5.68 -1.41 21.18
CA CYS A 86 6.31 -2.63 20.60
C CYS A 86 5.75 -3.93 21.18
N SER A 87 4.76 -3.86 22.06
CA SER A 87 4.13 -4.99 22.74
C SER A 87 5.09 -5.87 23.56
N THR A 88 6.36 -5.50 23.68
CA THR A 88 7.32 -6.24 24.51
C THR A 88 6.90 -6.16 25.97
N SER A 89 6.81 -7.31 26.63
CA SER A 89 6.52 -7.39 28.05
C SER A 89 7.74 -6.94 28.87
N VAL A 90 7.58 -5.88 29.66
CA VAL A 90 8.63 -5.31 30.53
C VAL A 90 8.12 -5.17 31.95
N ALA A 91 9.03 -5.10 32.93
CA ALA A 91 8.63 -4.78 34.30
C ALA A 91 7.99 -3.37 34.33
N ALA A 92 6.88 -3.19 35.06
CA ALA A 92 6.18 -1.91 35.14
C ALA A 92 7.08 -0.75 35.52
N CYS A 93 7.97 -0.95 36.49
CA CYS A 93 8.98 0.05 36.92
C CYS A 93 10.01 0.38 35.81
N ALA A 94 10.24 -0.52 34.87
CA ALA A 94 11.18 -0.32 33.77
C ALA A 94 10.53 0.24 32.50
N LEU A 95 9.19 0.38 32.45
CA LEU A 95 8.46 0.78 31.25
C LEU A 95 8.92 2.15 30.72
N THR A 96 9.03 3.15 31.58
CA THR A 96 9.48 4.50 31.18
C THR A 96 10.89 4.49 30.61
N LYS A 97 11.80 3.72 31.22
CA LYS A 97 13.18 3.56 30.71
C LYS A 97 13.20 2.82 29.38
N HIS A 98 12.35 1.78 29.23
CA HIS A 98 12.19 1.06 27.98
C HIS A 98 11.62 1.99 26.89
N MET A 99 10.56 2.75 27.13
CA MET A 99 9.93 3.65 26.16
C MET A 99 10.89 4.71 25.62
N ARG A 100 11.82 5.20 26.43
CA ARG A 100 12.87 6.15 25.97
C ARG A 100 13.81 5.51 24.93
N LYS A 101 14.05 4.19 25.01
CA LYS A 101 14.94 3.43 24.13
C LYS A 101 14.20 2.50 23.15
N CYS A 102 12.89 2.45 23.21
CA CYS A 102 12.06 1.59 22.37
C CYS A 102 12.09 2.09 20.91
N PRO A 103 12.56 1.30 19.95
CA PRO A 103 12.61 1.74 18.54
C PRO A 103 11.23 2.14 18.00
N ALA A 104 10.17 1.41 18.36
CA ALA A 104 8.81 1.73 17.95
C ALA A 104 8.32 3.06 18.56
N ALA A 105 8.62 3.34 19.84
CA ALA A 105 8.29 4.63 20.46
C ALA A 105 9.09 5.78 19.83
N THR A 106 10.34 5.56 19.45
CA THR A 106 11.17 6.55 18.76
C THR A 106 10.59 6.84 17.39
N GLN A 107 10.30 5.81 16.60
CA GLN A 107 9.66 5.96 15.29
C GLN A 107 8.29 6.66 15.36
N GLN A 108 7.52 6.40 16.43
CA GLN A 108 6.27 7.11 16.64
C GLN A 108 6.49 8.60 16.88
N ARG A 109 7.42 8.97 17.78
CA ARG A 109 7.76 10.38 18.03
C ARG A 109 8.29 11.09 16.77
N GLU A 110 9.13 10.41 16.00
CA GLU A 110 9.64 10.95 14.73
C GLU A 110 8.51 11.19 13.72
N ARG A 111 7.51 10.30 13.64
CA ARG A 111 6.32 10.49 12.82
C ARG A 111 5.47 11.65 13.32
N ASP A 112 5.19 11.68 14.62
CA ASP A 112 4.34 12.72 15.25
C ASP A 112 4.96 14.13 15.11
N ALA A 113 6.27 14.21 14.97
CA ALA A 113 6.99 15.45 14.70
C ALA A 113 6.90 15.91 13.24
N GLN A 114 6.40 15.07 12.32
CA GLN A 114 6.26 15.46 10.92
C GLN A 114 5.02 16.33 10.70
N PRO A 115 5.13 17.46 10.00
CA PRO A 115 4.00 18.36 9.77
C PRO A 115 2.85 17.69 9.01
N TRP A 116 3.16 16.74 8.13
CA TRP A 116 2.18 16.01 7.33
C TRP A 116 1.50 14.84 8.10
N HIS A 117 1.97 14.47 9.29
CA HIS A 117 1.34 13.42 10.10
C HIS A 117 0.19 14.02 10.91
N VAL A 118 -1.02 13.70 10.51
CA VAL A 118 -2.26 14.12 11.17
C VAL A 118 -3.10 12.87 11.45
N PRO A 119 -3.16 12.40 12.70
CA PRO A 119 -3.90 11.19 13.04
C PRO A 119 -5.34 11.22 12.53
N GLY A 120 -5.71 10.22 11.72
CA GLY A 120 -7.05 10.09 11.17
C GLY A 120 -7.42 11.07 10.05
N ALA A 121 -6.46 11.80 9.46
CA ALA A 121 -6.74 12.80 8.41
C ALA A 121 -7.61 12.24 7.25
N ASN A 122 -7.41 10.97 6.91
CA ASN A 122 -8.16 10.29 5.86
C ASN A 122 -9.07 9.16 6.36
N ALA A 123 -9.24 9.03 7.68
CA ALA A 123 -10.25 8.14 8.22
C ALA A 123 -11.66 8.67 7.92
N ALA A 124 -12.63 7.77 7.81
CA ALA A 124 -14.02 8.19 7.72
C ALA A 124 -14.43 8.96 9.00
N PRO A 125 -15.28 10.00 8.88
CA PRO A 125 -15.80 10.69 10.05
C PRO A 125 -16.45 9.70 11.00
N VAL A 126 -16.00 9.65 12.24
CA VAL A 126 -16.63 8.84 13.28
C VAL A 126 -17.99 9.48 13.57
N ALA A 127 -19.05 8.87 13.08
CA ALA A 127 -20.37 9.22 13.57
C ALA A 127 -20.36 8.99 15.10
N ALA A 128 -20.78 9.99 15.87
CA ALA A 128 -20.64 10.06 17.34
C ALA A 128 -21.26 8.90 18.14
N ALA A 129 -21.78 7.88 17.49
CA ALA A 129 -22.52 6.76 18.08
C ALA A 129 -21.83 5.39 17.96
N ALA A 130 -20.62 5.28 17.42
CA ALA A 130 -19.92 4.00 17.27
C ALA A 130 -18.72 3.91 18.20
N ALA A 131 -18.97 4.00 19.52
CA ALA A 131 -18.00 3.60 20.52
C ALA A 131 -17.58 2.15 20.29
N ALA A 132 -16.25 1.97 20.14
CA ALA A 132 -15.49 0.76 20.46
C ALA A 132 -16.21 -0.60 20.29
N THR A 133 -16.56 -0.97 19.07
CA THR A 133 -16.63 -2.39 18.79
C THR A 133 -15.20 -2.87 18.58
N THR A 134 -14.72 -3.70 19.50
CA THR A 134 -13.51 -4.51 19.40
C THR A 134 -13.32 -4.95 17.94
N ALA A 135 -12.08 -4.87 17.45
CA ALA A 135 -11.72 -5.27 16.09
C ALA A 135 -12.19 -6.72 15.82
N GLN A 136 -13.43 -6.86 15.40
CA GLN A 136 -14.00 -8.16 15.05
C GLN A 136 -13.31 -8.63 13.78
N ARG A 137 -12.83 -9.86 13.81
CA ARG A 137 -12.27 -10.53 12.64
C ARG A 137 -13.30 -10.48 11.51
N ALA A 138 -12.89 -10.00 10.34
CA ALA A 138 -13.75 -10.01 9.17
C ALA A 138 -14.24 -11.44 8.87
N PRO A 139 -15.55 -11.67 8.67
CA PRO A 139 -16.11 -13.00 8.48
C PRO A 139 -15.54 -13.65 7.21
N SER A 140 -15.45 -14.98 7.20
CA SER A 140 -15.18 -15.77 6.01
C SER A 140 -16.46 -15.97 5.19
N LEU A 141 -16.36 -16.42 3.92
CA LEU A 141 -17.55 -16.73 3.11
C LEU A 141 -18.43 -17.83 3.74
N ALA A 142 -17.83 -18.76 4.48
CA ALA A 142 -18.56 -19.84 5.15
C ALA A 142 -19.45 -19.37 6.31
N GLU A 143 -19.24 -18.15 6.79
CA GLU A 143 -20.03 -17.56 7.87
C GLU A 143 -21.28 -16.79 7.38
N PHE A 144 -21.52 -16.80 6.05
CA PHE A 144 -22.72 -16.24 5.44
C PHE A 144 -23.66 -17.35 4.98
N SER A 145 -24.95 -17.21 5.24
CA SER A 145 -25.98 -18.07 4.67
C SER A 145 -26.13 -17.85 3.17
N ALA A 146 -26.65 -18.85 2.45
CA ALA A 146 -26.97 -18.72 1.02
C ALA A 146 -27.93 -17.54 0.76
N ALA A 147 -28.90 -17.31 1.66
CA ALA A 147 -29.83 -16.19 1.55
C ALA A 147 -29.14 -14.83 1.67
N GLU A 148 -28.16 -14.67 2.58
CA GLU A 148 -27.37 -13.43 2.70
C GLU A 148 -26.53 -13.18 1.44
N LEU A 149 -25.87 -14.23 0.92
CA LEU A 149 -25.07 -14.12 -0.30
C LEU A 149 -25.94 -13.78 -1.53
N ALA A 150 -27.11 -14.40 -1.65
CA ALA A 150 -28.07 -14.08 -2.71
C ALA A 150 -28.57 -12.63 -2.62
N ARG A 151 -28.93 -12.17 -1.42
CA ARG A 151 -29.31 -10.76 -1.20
C ARG A 151 -28.16 -9.80 -1.54
N ALA A 152 -26.92 -10.14 -1.18
CA ALA A 152 -25.76 -9.33 -1.52
C ALA A 152 -25.59 -9.18 -3.05
N LEU A 153 -25.72 -10.29 -3.81
CA LEU A 153 -25.67 -10.26 -5.26
C LEU A 153 -26.82 -9.48 -5.87
N ALA A 154 -28.06 -9.67 -5.38
CA ALA A 154 -29.22 -8.92 -5.83
C ALA A 154 -29.06 -7.40 -5.60
N ALA A 155 -28.51 -7.01 -4.44
CA ALA A 155 -28.23 -5.61 -4.16
C ALA A 155 -27.15 -5.02 -5.08
N VAL A 156 -26.11 -5.81 -5.42
CA VAL A 156 -25.08 -5.44 -6.41
C VAL A 156 -25.73 -5.21 -7.78
N ASP A 157 -26.58 -6.14 -8.23
CA ASP A 157 -27.22 -6.04 -9.54
C ASP A 157 -28.19 -4.84 -9.59
N ALA A 158 -28.96 -4.63 -8.54
CA ALA A 158 -29.85 -3.47 -8.43
C ALA A 158 -29.08 -2.14 -8.47
N ALA A 159 -27.92 -2.08 -7.80
CA ALA A 159 -27.10 -0.88 -7.79
C ALA A 159 -26.44 -0.62 -9.15
N LEU A 160 -25.90 -1.65 -9.81
CA LEU A 160 -25.31 -1.52 -11.14
C LEU A 160 -26.33 -1.07 -12.18
N ALA A 161 -27.53 -1.68 -12.18
CA ALA A 161 -28.61 -1.31 -13.09
C ALA A 161 -29.17 0.10 -12.79
N GLY A 162 -29.42 0.40 -11.49
CA GLY A 162 -30.00 1.67 -11.07
C GLY A 162 -29.09 2.88 -11.29
N GLU A 163 -27.78 2.68 -11.36
CA GLU A 163 -26.80 3.71 -11.71
C GLU A 163 -26.42 3.71 -13.20
N GLY A 164 -26.94 2.78 -14.00
CA GLY A 164 -26.63 2.66 -15.42
C GLY A 164 -25.22 2.13 -15.73
N TRP A 165 -24.61 1.40 -14.78
CA TRP A 165 -23.23 0.91 -14.91
C TRP A 165 -23.09 -0.46 -15.58
N ASP A 166 -24.18 -1.11 -15.96
CA ASP A 166 -24.16 -2.44 -16.58
C ASP A 166 -23.47 -2.46 -17.94
N GLY A 167 -23.63 -1.40 -18.73
CA GLY A 167 -23.09 -1.29 -20.09
C GLY A 167 -21.63 -0.86 -20.19
N GLU A 168 -21.14 -0.07 -19.26
CA GLU A 168 -19.82 0.57 -19.35
C GLU A 168 -18.63 -0.41 -19.32
N LEU A 169 -18.86 -1.67 -18.95
CA LEU A 169 -17.79 -2.64 -18.72
C LEU A 169 -17.70 -3.76 -19.74
N GLN A 170 -18.52 -3.73 -20.76
CA GLN A 170 -18.40 -4.63 -21.92
C GLN A 170 -17.23 -4.21 -22.83
N GLY A 171 -16.72 -2.98 -22.69
CA GLY A 171 -15.54 -2.51 -23.40
C GLY A 171 -14.32 -3.38 -23.17
N GLY A 172 -13.56 -3.68 -24.23
CA GLY A 172 -12.29 -4.40 -24.19
C GLY A 172 -11.21 -3.64 -23.38
N VAL A 173 -10.05 -4.25 -23.22
CA VAL A 173 -8.87 -3.56 -22.68
C VAL A 173 -8.49 -2.43 -23.63
N ARG A 174 -8.40 -1.22 -23.09
CA ARG A 174 -7.91 -0.07 -23.81
C ARG A 174 -6.41 0.04 -23.58
N ARG A 175 -5.65 -0.18 -24.63
CA ARG A 175 -4.21 -0.07 -24.58
C ARG A 175 -3.78 1.22 -25.30
N PRO A 176 -3.19 2.18 -24.58
CA PRO A 176 -2.70 3.40 -25.20
C PRO A 176 -1.67 3.11 -26.28
N THR A 177 -1.75 3.79 -27.42
CA THR A 177 -0.87 3.57 -28.57
C THR A 177 0.59 3.83 -28.25
N CYS A 178 0.87 4.70 -27.27
CA CYS A 178 2.24 5.00 -26.82
C CYS A 178 2.81 3.96 -25.86
N ALA A 179 2.00 3.05 -25.27
CA ALA A 179 2.46 2.14 -24.21
C ALA A 179 3.60 1.22 -24.67
N GLU A 180 3.56 0.73 -25.92
CA GLU A 180 4.62 -0.13 -26.44
C GLU A 180 5.93 0.61 -26.67
N ARG A 181 5.86 1.85 -27.17
CA ARG A 181 7.04 2.72 -27.26
C ARG A 181 7.63 3.04 -25.89
N LEU A 182 6.78 3.30 -24.90
CA LEU A 182 7.23 3.51 -23.52
C LEU A 182 7.99 2.30 -22.96
N LEU A 183 7.60 1.09 -23.34
CA LEU A 183 8.31 -0.13 -22.96
C LEU A 183 9.65 -0.28 -23.68
N ALA A 184 9.67 -0.08 -25.02
CA ALA A 184 10.83 -0.33 -25.85
C ALA A 184 11.88 0.79 -25.73
N ASP A 185 11.44 2.03 -25.79
CA ASP A 185 12.34 3.16 -26.06
C ASP A 185 12.81 3.89 -24.80
N THR A 186 12.18 3.64 -23.64
CA THR A 186 12.54 4.34 -22.41
C THR A 186 13.51 3.55 -21.54
N ALA A 187 14.40 4.27 -20.86
CA ALA A 187 15.27 3.68 -19.84
C ALA A 187 14.46 2.99 -18.72
N ALA A 188 13.28 3.54 -18.37
CA ALA A 188 12.38 2.93 -17.40
C ALA A 188 11.78 1.63 -17.93
N GLY A 189 11.31 1.59 -19.16
CA GLY A 189 10.77 0.39 -19.81
C GLY A 189 11.82 -0.73 -19.84
N ARG A 190 13.04 -0.43 -20.28
CA ARG A 190 14.17 -1.38 -20.27
C ARG A 190 14.55 -1.84 -18.87
N ALA A 191 14.68 -0.91 -17.91
CA ALA A 191 15.10 -1.25 -16.56
C ALA A 191 14.04 -2.05 -15.78
N ILE A 192 12.75 -1.74 -15.94
CA ILE A 192 11.65 -2.50 -15.32
C ILE A 192 11.39 -3.79 -16.10
N GLY A 193 11.47 -3.73 -17.43
CA GLY A 193 11.27 -4.86 -18.33
C GLY A 193 12.49 -5.77 -18.49
N GLY A 194 13.70 -5.35 -18.01
CA GLY A 194 14.92 -6.15 -17.88
C GLY A 194 15.78 -6.23 -19.11
N GLY A 195 16.04 -5.19 -19.83
CA GLY A 195 17.08 -5.15 -20.86
C GLY A 195 17.20 -6.40 -21.75
N ASP A 196 18.39 -6.63 -22.30
CA ASP A 196 18.69 -7.71 -23.26
C ASP A 196 18.89 -9.10 -22.59
N GLY A 197 18.62 -9.23 -21.29
CA GLY A 197 18.75 -10.48 -20.54
C GLY A 197 17.45 -11.26 -20.40
N HIS A 198 17.55 -12.49 -19.92
CA HIS A 198 16.39 -13.33 -19.58
C HIS A 198 15.63 -12.69 -18.41
N VAL A 199 14.51 -12.03 -18.73
CA VAL A 199 13.70 -11.30 -17.73
C VAL A 199 12.62 -12.21 -17.21
N PRO A 200 12.47 -12.33 -15.90
CA PRO A 200 11.33 -13.03 -15.33
C PRO A 200 10.00 -12.48 -15.87
N GLN A 201 9.09 -13.35 -16.23
CA GLN A 201 7.76 -12.99 -16.78
C GLN A 201 7.01 -11.98 -15.88
N LEU A 202 7.24 -12.06 -14.58
CA LEU A 202 6.65 -11.13 -13.60
C LEU A 202 7.11 -9.68 -13.81
N GLN A 203 8.39 -9.46 -14.12
CA GLN A 203 8.91 -8.10 -14.38
C GLN A 203 8.35 -7.52 -15.68
N ARG A 204 8.26 -8.32 -16.75
CA ARG A 204 7.60 -7.91 -18.01
C ARG A 204 6.15 -7.50 -17.77
N LYS A 205 5.42 -8.29 -16.99
CA LYS A 205 4.04 -8.00 -16.60
C LYS A 205 3.92 -6.65 -15.92
N HIS A 206 4.78 -6.35 -14.94
CA HIS A 206 4.77 -5.07 -14.24
C HIS A 206 5.15 -3.90 -15.14
N ALA A 207 6.15 -4.07 -16.00
CA ALA A 207 6.55 -3.06 -16.97
C ALA A 207 5.39 -2.69 -17.92
N THR A 208 4.72 -3.70 -18.49
CA THR A 208 3.55 -3.50 -19.39
C THR A 208 2.43 -2.75 -18.68
N GLN A 209 2.14 -3.11 -17.45
CA GLN A 209 1.11 -2.44 -16.65
C GLN A 209 1.47 -0.97 -16.38
N THR A 210 2.71 -0.66 -15.97
CA THR A 210 3.12 0.71 -15.67
C THR A 210 3.20 1.58 -16.92
N ALA A 211 3.62 1.03 -18.05
CA ALA A 211 3.61 1.72 -19.34
C ALA A 211 2.17 2.03 -19.81
N SER A 212 1.23 1.09 -19.61
CA SER A 212 -0.17 1.34 -19.92
C SER A 212 -0.77 2.44 -19.01
N VAL A 213 -0.45 2.44 -17.72
CA VAL A 213 -0.88 3.52 -16.82
C VAL A 213 -0.36 4.88 -17.29
N LEU A 214 0.94 5.01 -17.59
CA LEU A 214 1.50 6.26 -18.11
C LEU A 214 0.85 6.65 -19.45
N GLY A 215 0.64 5.69 -20.36
CA GLY A 215 -0.02 5.92 -21.64
C GLY A 215 -1.41 6.55 -21.46
N HIS A 216 -2.24 6.00 -20.58
CA HIS A 216 -3.54 6.57 -20.25
C HIS A 216 -3.43 7.98 -19.64
N MET A 217 -2.45 8.20 -18.76
CA MET A 217 -2.22 9.53 -18.18
C MET A 217 -1.86 10.57 -19.25
N LEU A 218 -1.08 10.19 -20.28
CA LEU A 218 -0.71 11.06 -21.40
C LEU A 218 -1.90 11.34 -22.31
N GLU A 219 -2.65 10.31 -22.73
CA GLU A 219 -3.85 10.47 -23.59
C GLU A 219 -4.93 11.35 -22.93
N ARG A 220 -5.04 11.30 -21.61
CA ARG A 220 -6.02 12.08 -20.83
C ARG A 220 -5.47 13.38 -20.30
N SER A 221 -4.27 13.78 -20.71
CA SER A 221 -3.61 15.04 -20.29
C SER A 221 -3.52 15.19 -18.77
N VAL A 222 -3.45 14.07 -18.02
CA VAL A 222 -3.32 14.07 -16.55
C VAL A 222 -2.00 14.71 -16.12
N LEU A 223 -0.97 14.61 -16.96
CA LEU A 223 0.35 15.21 -16.76
C LEU A 223 0.54 16.56 -17.48
N ALA A 224 -0.51 17.09 -18.11
CA ALA A 224 -0.38 18.35 -18.84
C ALA A 224 -0.04 19.51 -17.88
N PRO A 225 0.97 20.33 -18.20
CA PRO A 225 1.29 21.50 -17.39
C PRO A 225 0.12 22.47 -17.43
N ARG A 226 -0.32 22.90 -16.26
CA ARG A 226 -1.44 23.82 -16.16
C ARG A 226 -1.00 25.25 -16.43
N ARG A 227 -1.69 25.90 -17.36
CA ARG A 227 -1.52 27.32 -17.64
C ARG A 227 -2.23 28.12 -16.54
N ARG A 228 -1.50 29.00 -15.89
CA ARG A 228 -2.08 30.06 -15.07
C ARG A 228 -2.49 31.22 -16.00
N PRO A 229 -3.56 31.98 -15.71
CA PRO A 229 -3.73 33.26 -16.33
C PRO A 229 -2.42 34.04 -16.14
N ALA A 230 -1.89 34.59 -17.21
CA ALA A 230 -0.66 35.37 -17.14
C ALA A 230 -0.83 36.47 -16.09
N PRO A 231 0.11 36.61 -15.13
CA PRO A 231 0.13 37.79 -14.29
C PRO A 231 0.30 39.03 -15.17
N PRO A 232 -0.05 40.25 -14.67
CA PRO A 232 0.00 41.48 -15.47
C PRO A 232 1.38 41.79 -16.11
N ASP A 233 2.44 41.13 -15.62
CA ASP A 233 3.81 41.22 -16.14
C ASP A 233 4.11 40.31 -17.35
N GLY A 234 3.12 39.53 -17.84
CA GLY A 234 3.21 38.75 -19.08
C GLY A 234 4.09 37.52 -19.05
N LYS A 235 4.70 37.18 -17.91
CA LYS A 235 5.55 35.98 -17.78
C LYS A 235 4.71 34.78 -17.40
N MET A 236 4.40 33.91 -18.36
CA MET A 236 3.74 32.63 -18.11
C MET A 236 4.66 31.71 -17.30
N GLN A 237 4.42 31.60 -16.00
CA GLN A 237 5.03 30.54 -15.18
C GLN A 237 4.22 29.25 -15.28
N GLN A 238 4.79 28.23 -15.94
CA GLN A 238 4.29 26.88 -15.85
C GLN A 238 4.57 26.34 -14.44
N LYS A 239 3.53 25.96 -13.71
CA LYS A 239 3.74 25.27 -12.42
C LYS A 239 4.37 23.90 -12.69
N GLU A 240 5.48 23.65 -12.00
CA GLU A 240 6.13 22.33 -11.99
C GLU A 240 5.16 21.30 -11.40
N ILE A 241 5.05 20.15 -12.10
CA ILE A 241 4.23 19.04 -11.63
C ILE A 241 5.05 18.14 -10.69
N VAL A 242 4.50 17.90 -9.52
CA VAL A 242 5.00 16.90 -8.57
C VAL A 242 4.15 15.63 -8.71
N CYS A 243 4.79 14.50 -8.97
CA CYS A 243 4.13 13.20 -8.93
C CYS A 243 4.16 12.65 -7.50
N VAL A 244 3.00 12.38 -6.94
CA VAL A 244 2.82 11.76 -5.62
C VAL A 244 2.40 10.31 -5.81
N GLU A 245 3.28 9.36 -5.55
CA GLU A 245 2.95 7.94 -5.60
C GLU A 245 2.57 7.43 -4.21
N LEU A 246 1.32 6.97 -4.09
CA LEU A 246 0.75 6.40 -2.87
C LEU A 246 0.91 4.87 -2.88
N CYS A 247 1.27 4.28 -1.74
CA CYS A 247 1.66 2.87 -1.63
C CYS A 247 2.77 2.52 -2.63
N ALA A 248 3.81 3.36 -2.63
CA ALA A 248 4.81 3.39 -3.69
C ALA A 248 5.69 2.13 -3.78
N GLY A 249 5.74 1.31 -2.73
CA GLY A 249 6.60 0.13 -2.72
C GLY A 249 8.04 0.48 -3.13
N ARG A 250 8.53 -0.18 -4.17
CA ARG A 250 9.86 0.11 -4.73
C ARG A 250 9.92 1.37 -5.62
N GLY A 251 8.77 1.93 -6.06
CA GLY A 251 8.71 3.16 -6.86
C GLY A 251 8.84 2.94 -8.38
N TYR A 252 8.54 1.76 -8.88
CA TYR A 252 8.63 1.47 -10.31
C TYR A 252 7.60 2.22 -11.16
N LEU A 253 6.41 2.51 -10.60
CA LEU A 253 5.44 3.34 -11.30
C LEU A 253 5.98 4.77 -11.47
N SER A 254 6.54 5.39 -10.42
CA SER A 254 7.21 6.69 -10.51
C SER A 254 8.32 6.71 -11.56
N MET A 255 9.11 5.64 -11.66
CA MET A 255 10.18 5.54 -12.65
C MET A 255 9.61 5.56 -14.08
N MET A 256 8.47 4.92 -14.32
CA MET A 256 7.78 5.00 -15.63
C MET A 256 7.18 6.38 -15.84
N VAL A 257 6.49 6.96 -14.83
CA VAL A 257 5.85 8.28 -14.91
C VAL A 257 6.86 9.40 -15.18
N ALA A 258 8.11 9.26 -14.73
CA ALA A 258 9.19 10.21 -15.03
C ALA A 258 9.46 10.39 -16.54
N GLN A 259 9.10 9.40 -17.36
CA GLN A 259 9.20 9.50 -18.82
C GLN A 259 8.11 10.40 -19.43
N GLY A 260 7.05 10.69 -18.69
CA GLY A 260 5.95 11.57 -19.08
C GLY A 260 6.16 13.05 -18.73
N GLY A 261 7.33 13.43 -18.19
CA GLY A 261 7.69 14.83 -17.93
C GLY A 261 7.97 15.22 -16.49
N PRO A 262 7.26 14.73 -15.47
CA PRO A 262 7.53 15.13 -14.10
C PRO A 262 8.99 14.89 -13.69
N LYS A 263 9.55 15.86 -12.94
CA LYS A 263 10.92 15.77 -12.41
C LYS A 263 10.99 15.76 -10.89
N ARG A 264 9.84 15.91 -10.22
CA ARG A 264 9.74 15.80 -8.76
C ARG A 264 8.79 14.67 -8.37
N PHE A 265 9.23 13.88 -7.40
CA PHE A 265 8.51 12.71 -6.92
C PHE A 265 8.46 12.71 -5.40
N VAL A 266 7.26 12.48 -4.86
CA VAL A 266 7.03 12.17 -3.44
C VAL A 266 6.46 10.75 -3.40
N LEU A 267 7.23 9.81 -2.84
CA LEU A 267 6.87 8.41 -2.74
C LEU A 267 6.47 8.09 -1.31
N ILE A 268 5.24 7.65 -1.11
CA ILE A 268 4.67 7.42 0.22
C ILE A 268 4.36 5.94 0.39
N ASP A 269 4.92 5.33 1.43
CA ASP A 269 4.59 3.96 1.82
C ASP A 269 4.75 3.78 3.34
N ARG A 270 3.96 2.89 3.92
CA ARG A 270 4.07 2.55 5.33
C ARG A 270 5.28 1.68 5.66
N GLN A 271 5.82 0.98 4.65
CA GLN A 271 6.96 0.07 4.76
C GLN A 271 8.23 0.69 4.18
N VAL A 272 9.36 0.14 4.58
CA VAL A 272 10.67 0.44 3.99
C VAL A 272 11.06 -0.71 3.08
N PHE A 273 11.33 -0.41 1.83
CA PHE A 273 11.72 -1.39 0.82
C PHE A 273 13.22 -1.36 0.56
N ARG A 274 13.82 -2.52 0.24
CA ARG A 274 15.14 -2.64 -0.37
C ARG A 274 15.01 -2.49 -1.90
N ASN A 275 16.14 -2.33 -2.60
CA ASN A 275 16.20 -2.26 -4.07
C ASN A 275 15.21 -1.26 -4.69
N LYS A 276 15.18 -0.05 -4.15
CA LYS A 276 14.27 1.03 -4.58
C LYS A 276 14.70 1.61 -5.93
N ALA A 277 13.72 2.06 -6.70
CA ALA A 277 13.95 2.79 -7.95
C ALA A 277 14.48 4.23 -7.73
N ASP A 278 14.66 4.67 -6.51
CA ASP A 278 15.08 6.05 -6.15
C ASP A 278 16.41 6.44 -6.81
N ARG A 279 17.38 5.50 -6.90
CA ARG A 279 18.66 5.75 -7.58
C ARG A 279 18.46 5.97 -9.09
N SER A 280 17.64 5.12 -9.71
CA SER A 280 17.32 5.24 -11.14
C SER A 280 16.56 6.52 -11.45
N LEU A 281 15.61 6.92 -10.61
CA LEU A 281 14.91 8.20 -10.72
C LEU A 281 15.88 9.39 -10.65
N ARG A 282 16.83 9.39 -9.71
CA ARG A 282 17.85 10.43 -9.61
C ARG A 282 18.78 10.47 -10.81
N ALA A 283 19.14 9.30 -11.36
CA ALA A 283 19.92 9.19 -12.60
C ALA A 283 19.18 9.76 -13.82
N LEU A 284 17.84 9.78 -13.80
CA LEU A 284 16.99 10.46 -14.79
C LEU A 284 16.84 11.97 -14.52
N GLY A 285 17.62 12.53 -13.59
CA GLY A 285 17.55 13.94 -13.21
C GLY A 285 16.35 14.31 -12.35
N CYS A 286 15.70 13.33 -11.70
CA CYS A 286 14.54 13.59 -10.87
C CYS A 286 14.91 13.84 -9.40
N SER A 287 14.20 14.77 -8.75
CA SER A 287 14.19 14.93 -7.30
C SER A 287 13.22 13.89 -6.69
N VAL A 288 13.68 13.16 -5.69
CA VAL A 288 12.90 12.09 -5.04
C VAL A 288 12.92 12.30 -3.54
N GLU A 289 11.74 12.46 -2.98
CA GLU A 289 11.47 12.44 -1.54
C GLU A 289 10.66 11.19 -1.20
N ARG A 290 11.07 10.46 -0.15
CA ARG A 290 10.35 9.26 0.29
C ARG A 290 9.88 9.44 1.73
N LEU A 291 8.58 9.31 1.93
CA LEU A 291 7.93 9.45 3.23
C LEU A 291 7.45 8.08 3.72
N LYS A 292 7.85 7.71 4.94
CA LYS A 292 7.31 6.53 5.63
C LYS A 292 6.06 6.94 6.40
N ALA A 293 4.89 6.74 5.80
CA ALA A 293 3.60 7.17 6.35
C ALA A 293 2.49 6.14 6.09
N ASP A 294 1.52 6.08 7.01
CA ASP A 294 0.22 5.46 6.75
C ASP A 294 -0.68 6.50 6.09
N LEU A 295 -1.33 6.13 4.98
CA LEU A 295 -2.23 7.03 4.26
C LEU A 295 -3.42 7.48 5.11
N ARG A 296 -3.83 6.69 6.09
CA ARG A 296 -4.89 7.06 7.03
C ARG A 296 -4.59 8.35 7.78
N ASP A 297 -3.31 8.58 8.11
CA ASP A 297 -2.83 9.66 8.96
C ASP A 297 -2.02 10.71 8.18
N MET A 298 -2.17 10.74 6.84
CA MET A 298 -1.37 11.58 5.93
C MET A 298 -2.15 12.79 5.44
N ASP A 299 -1.69 13.99 5.77
CA ASP A 299 -2.19 15.24 5.16
C ASP A 299 -1.22 15.73 4.09
N LEU A 300 -1.54 15.47 2.82
CA LEU A 300 -0.70 15.86 1.68
C LEU A 300 -0.52 17.38 1.56
N ARG A 301 -1.47 18.20 2.04
CA ARG A 301 -1.39 19.67 2.01
C ARG A 301 -0.21 20.20 2.81
N LYS A 302 0.27 19.43 3.78
CA LYS A 302 1.39 19.77 4.66
C LYS A 302 2.74 19.21 4.19
N VAL A 303 2.80 18.59 3.02
CA VAL A 303 4.05 18.11 2.42
C VAL A 303 4.75 19.28 1.73
N ALA A 304 5.93 19.65 2.21
CA ALA A 304 6.65 20.82 1.73
C ALA A 304 6.94 20.78 0.20
N ALA A 305 7.20 19.60 -0.35
CA ALA A 305 7.43 19.43 -1.78
C ALA A 305 6.23 19.84 -2.65
N LEU A 306 5.02 19.90 -2.09
CA LEU A 306 3.79 20.26 -2.81
C LEU A 306 3.43 21.74 -2.73
N HIS A 307 4.10 22.50 -1.87
CA HIS A 307 3.79 23.93 -1.71
C HIS A 307 4.00 24.69 -3.03
N ASN A 308 2.98 25.41 -3.46
CA ASN A 308 2.96 26.21 -4.70
C ASN A 308 3.22 25.43 -5.99
N ARG A 309 2.97 24.10 -6.00
CA ARG A 309 3.15 23.23 -7.15
C ARG A 309 1.86 22.50 -7.50
N ALA A 310 1.75 22.10 -8.76
CA ALA A 310 0.68 21.18 -9.19
C ALA A 310 1.06 19.75 -8.82
N ALA A 311 0.11 18.97 -8.31
CA ALA A 311 0.34 17.58 -7.94
C ALA A 311 -0.51 16.63 -8.80
N VAL A 312 0.11 15.55 -9.25
CA VAL A 312 -0.60 14.38 -9.80
C VAL A 312 -0.45 13.23 -8.81
N VAL A 313 -1.58 12.69 -8.38
CA VAL A 313 -1.63 11.57 -7.44
C VAL A 313 -1.75 10.27 -8.20
N VAL A 314 -0.77 9.39 -8.04
CA VAL A 314 -0.73 8.09 -8.69
C VAL A 314 -0.63 6.97 -7.66
N GLY A 315 -1.07 5.77 -8.02
CA GLY A 315 -0.90 4.61 -7.17
C GLY A 315 -1.29 3.32 -7.89
N LYS A 316 -0.49 2.30 -7.69
CA LYS A 316 -0.76 0.94 -8.17
C LYS A 316 -0.70 0.00 -6.97
N HIS A 317 -1.55 -1.03 -6.96
CA HIS A 317 -1.69 -1.94 -5.81
C HIS A 317 -2.23 -1.28 -4.52
N LEU A 318 -3.25 -0.41 -4.69
CA LEU A 318 -3.95 0.22 -3.57
C LEU A 318 -4.92 -0.78 -2.91
N CYS A 319 -4.39 -1.60 -2.01
CA CYS A 319 -5.10 -2.74 -1.46
C CYS A 319 -6.27 -2.34 -0.55
N GLY A 320 -7.50 -2.67 -0.96
CA GLY A 320 -8.71 -2.51 -0.17
C GLY A 320 -8.92 -1.06 0.29
N VAL A 321 -8.91 -0.83 1.59
CA VAL A 321 -9.11 0.47 2.22
C VAL A 321 -8.07 1.53 1.82
N ALA A 322 -6.87 1.12 1.40
CA ALA A 322 -5.86 2.07 0.93
C ALA A 322 -6.34 2.87 -0.29
N THR A 323 -7.22 2.30 -1.14
CA THR A 323 -7.86 3.04 -2.22
C THR A 323 -8.72 4.19 -1.67
N ASP A 324 -9.51 3.94 -0.64
CA ASP A 324 -10.39 4.95 -0.03
C ASP A 324 -9.59 6.07 0.64
N TYR A 325 -8.50 5.74 1.33
CA TYR A 325 -7.58 6.74 1.87
C TYR A 325 -6.88 7.54 0.78
N SER A 326 -6.45 6.88 -0.32
CA SER A 326 -5.84 7.55 -1.47
C SER A 326 -6.76 8.57 -2.12
N LEU A 327 -8.04 8.23 -2.25
CA LEU A 327 -9.06 9.13 -2.80
C LEU A 327 -9.25 10.35 -1.90
N ARG A 328 -9.33 10.17 -0.57
CA ARG A 328 -9.42 11.29 0.39
C ARG A 328 -8.16 12.16 0.36
N CYS A 329 -6.96 11.56 0.29
CA CYS A 329 -5.72 12.29 0.11
C CYS A 329 -5.74 13.18 -1.15
N ALA A 330 -6.19 12.64 -2.29
CA ALA A 330 -6.27 13.37 -3.55
C ALA A 330 -7.30 14.50 -3.47
N VAL A 331 -8.49 14.23 -2.94
CA VAL A 331 -9.56 15.25 -2.78
C VAL A 331 -9.14 16.36 -1.84
N ALA A 332 -8.38 16.05 -0.78
CA ALA A 332 -7.86 17.08 0.13
C ALA A 332 -6.93 18.09 -0.60
N LEU A 333 -6.17 17.65 -1.60
CA LEU A 333 -5.35 18.56 -2.41
C LEU A 333 -6.18 19.46 -3.33
N ALA A 334 -7.41 19.07 -3.67
CA ALA A 334 -8.31 19.91 -4.46
C ALA A 334 -8.96 21.04 -3.64
N GLU A 335 -8.92 20.94 -2.31
CA GLU A 335 -9.50 21.92 -1.37
C GLU A 335 -8.55 23.03 -0.95
N ALA A 336 -7.29 23.02 -1.37
CA ALA A 336 -6.30 24.00 -0.92
C ALA A 336 -6.70 25.43 -1.30
N GLU A 337 -6.75 26.31 -0.30
CA GLU A 337 -7.14 27.72 -0.45
C GLU A 337 -6.24 28.44 -1.46
N GLY A 338 -6.87 29.12 -2.41
CA GLY A 338 -6.25 30.09 -3.31
C GLY A 338 -5.51 29.54 -4.53
N GLU A 339 -5.06 28.30 -4.55
CA GLU A 339 -4.37 27.71 -5.69
C GLU A 339 -4.67 26.22 -5.84
N ARG A 340 -5.12 25.81 -7.03
CA ARG A 340 -5.33 24.40 -7.35
C ARG A 340 -4.02 23.64 -7.32
N VAL A 341 -3.90 22.77 -6.33
CA VAL A 341 -2.75 21.89 -6.18
C VAL A 341 -2.96 20.60 -6.98
N LEU A 342 -4.16 20.02 -6.96
CA LEU A 342 -4.44 18.76 -7.68
C LEU A 342 -4.57 19.01 -9.19
N ALA A 343 -3.70 18.38 -9.98
CA ALA A 343 -3.76 18.36 -11.44
C ALA A 343 -4.49 17.14 -11.99
N GLY A 344 -4.36 16.01 -11.34
CA GLY A 344 -5.04 14.79 -11.76
C GLY A 344 -4.76 13.59 -10.86
N VAL A 345 -5.43 12.50 -11.18
CA VAL A 345 -5.40 11.25 -10.41
C VAL A 345 -5.26 10.07 -11.37
N ALA A 346 -4.42 9.09 -11.01
CA ALA A 346 -4.32 7.81 -11.69
C ALA A 346 -4.13 6.68 -10.67
N LEU A 347 -5.20 6.05 -10.23
CA LEU A 347 -5.22 5.08 -9.13
C LEU A 347 -5.74 3.72 -9.61
N ALA A 348 -4.95 2.67 -9.42
CA ALA A 348 -5.34 1.29 -9.72
C ALA A 348 -5.72 0.55 -8.43
N PRO A 349 -7.03 0.39 -8.14
CA PRO A 349 -7.52 -0.34 -6.98
C PRO A 349 -7.23 -1.83 -7.10
N CYS A 350 -7.00 -2.48 -5.97
CA CYS A 350 -6.86 -3.93 -5.90
C CYS A 350 -7.34 -4.48 -4.56
N CYS A 351 -7.32 -5.81 -4.42
CA CYS A 351 -7.66 -6.50 -3.16
C CYS A 351 -8.99 -6.04 -2.54
N HIS A 352 -10.07 -5.97 -3.33
CA HIS A 352 -11.39 -5.48 -2.91
C HIS A 352 -11.94 -6.21 -1.68
N HIS A 353 -11.52 -7.47 -1.46
CA HIS A 353 -11.87 -8.25 -0.27
C HIS A 353 -11.35 -7.67 1.06
N ARG A 354 -10.46 -6.66 1.01
CA ARG A 354 -9.89 -5.94 2.15
C ARG A 354 -10.53 -4.57 2.37
N CYS A 355 -11.58 -4.23 1.65
CA CYS A 355 -12.34 -3.02 1.90
C CYS A 355 -13.08 -3.10 3.24
N LEU A 356 -13.22 -1.96 3.89
CA LEU A 356 -13.92 -1.81 5.17
C LEU A 356 -15.14 -0.92 4.97
N TYR A 357 -16.31 -1.36 5.43
CA TYR A 357 -17.57 -0.62 5.29
C TYR A 357 -17.45 0.82 5.81
N ARG A 358 -16.94 0.98 7.03
CA ARG A 358 -16.81 2.28 7.69
C ARG A 358 -15.84 3.23 7.00
N GLU A 359 -14.88 2.70 6.26
CA GLU A 359 -13.88 3.49 5.55
C GLU A 359 -14.20 3.68 4.06
N TYR A 360 -15.22 2.99 3.55
CA TYR A 360 -15.63 3.13 2.16
C TYR A 360 -16.12 4.55 1.87
N VAL A 361 -15.59 5.17 0.82
CA VAL A 361 -15.83 6.60 0.57
C VAL A 361 -17.29 6.93 0.21
N ASN A 362 -18.00 6.01 -0.44
CA ASN A 362 -19.39 6.24 -0.91
C ASN A 362 -20.42 5.42 -0.14
N VAL A 363 -20.48 5.63 1.16
CA VAL A 363 -21.48 4.96 2.03
C VAL A 363 -22.91 5.35 1.62
N GLY A 364 -23.12 6.57 1.11
CA GLY A 364 -24.42 7.03 0.62
C GLY A 364 -24.98 6.15 -0.50
N LEU A 365 -24.14 5.70 -1.44
CA LEU A 365 -24.52 4.73 -2.47
C LEU A 365 -24.97 3.39 -1.85
N LEU A 366 -24.22 2.91 -0.86
CA LEU A 366 -24.54 1.65 -0.18
C LEU A 366 -25.92 1.74 0.50
N HIS A 367 -26.19 2.82 1.22
CA HIS A 367 -27.48 3.06 1.86
C HIS A 367 -28.63 3.16 0.86
N LYS A 368 -28.41 3.82 -0.31
CA LYS A 368 -29.42 3.92 -1.38
C LYS A 368 -29.95 2.57 -1.84
N TYR A 369 -29.08 1.56 -1.84
CA TYR A 369 -29.40 0.19 -2.28
C TYR A 369 -29.55 -0.81 -1.12
N GLY A 370 -29.73 -0.33 0.11
CA GLY A 370 -29.95 -1.16 1.29
C GLY A 370 -28.78 -2.06 1.65
N ILE A 371 -27.56 -1.68 1.27
CA ILE A 371 -26.33 -2.41 1.57
C ILE A 371 -25.80 -1.94 2.94
N ASP A 372 -26.12 -2.71 3.97
CA ASP A 372 -25.57 -2.54 5.30
C ASP A 372 -24.15 -3.11 5.46
N GLU A 373 -23.56 -3.00 6.64
CA GLU A 373 -22.21 -3.50 6.93
C GLU A 373 -22.08 -5.01 6.67
N ARG A 374 -23.11 -5.81 6.99
CA ARG A 374 -23.10 -7.27 6.81
C ARG A 374 -23.14 -7.64 5.32
N LEU A 375 -24.00 -7.03 4.53
CA LEU A 375 -24.05 -7.23 3.09
C LEU A 375 -22.78 -6.70 2.40
N PHE A 376 -22.24 -5.57 2.83
CA PHE A 376 -20.96 -5.07 2.32
C PHE A 376 -19.82 -6.06 2.56
N GLN A 377 -19.74 -6.65 3.76
CA GLN A 377 -18.77 -7.69 4.06
C GLN A 377 -18.94 -8.90 3.13
N ALA A 378 -20.17 -9.34 2.85
CA ALA A 378 -20.44 -10.41 1.88
C ALA A 378 -19.95 -10.00 0.48
N ILE A 379 -20.29 -8.79 -0.01
CA ILE A 379 -19.88 -8.26 -1.32
C ILE A 379 -18.35 -8.23 -1.44
N THR A 380 -17.66 -7.75 -0.40
CA THR A 380 -16.20 -7.71 -0.41
C THR A 380 -15.58 -9.11 -0.50
N LYS A 381 -16.14 -10.10 0.19
CA LYS A 381 -15.66 -11.49 0.07
C LYS A 381 -15.97 -12.10 -1.29
N LEU A 382 -17.18 -11.87 -1.81
CA LEU A 382 -17.58 -12.33 -3.15
C LEU A 382 -16.69 -11.68 -4.25
N SER A 383 -16.20 -10.48 -4.06
CA SER A 383 -15.30 -9.82 -5.03
C SER A 383 -14.04 -10.63 -5.34
N SER A 384 -13.57 -11.46 -4.42
CA SER A 384 -12.43 -12.36 -4.64
C SER A 384 -12.68 -13.40 -5.73
N TRP A 385 -13.94 -13.76 -6.00
CA TRP A 385 -14.28 -14.66 -7.09
C TRP A 385 -13.89 -14.13 -8.45
N GLY A 386 -13.89 -12.81 -8.63
CA GLY A 386 -13.44 -12.15 -9.86
C GLY A 386 -11.91 -12.11 -10.05
N THR A 387 -11.12 -12.70 -9.13
CA THR A 387 -9.67 -12.77 -9.23
C THR A 387 -9.16 -14.19 -9.54
N THR A 388 -10.01 -15.20 -9.47
CA THR A 388 -9.63 -16.61 -9.67
C THR A 388 -9.74 -17.09 -11.12
N ALA A 389 -10.06 -16.19 -12.04
CA ALA A 389 -10.19 -16.49 -13.48
C ALA A 389 -8.84 -16.47 -14.19
N THR A 390 -7.90 -17.36 -13.82
CA THR A 390 -6.84 -17.76 -14.72
C THR A 390 -7.20 -19.16 -15.23
N PRO A 391 -7.28 -19.41 -16.55
CA PRO A 391 -7.36 -20.76 -17.05
C PRO A 391 -6.16 -21.53 -16.50
N SER A 392 -6.44 -22.64 -15.83
CA SER A 392 -5.47 -23.60 -15.40
C SER A 392 -4.60 -24.04 -16.56
N GLY A 393 -3.33 -23.75 -16.55
CA GLY A 393 -2.38 -24.14 -17.58
C GLY A 393 -0.97 -23.64 -17.28
N GLY A 394 -0.58 -23.63 -16.02
CA GLY A 394 0.75 -23.33 -15.58
C GLY A 394 0.84 -23.50 -14.08
N SER A 395 1.09 -24.71 -13.62
CA SER A 395 1.72 -24.95 -12.34
C SER A 395 3.00 -24.11 -12.33
N CYS A 396 2.98 -22.98 -11.64
CA CYS A 396 4.20 -22.33 -11.21
C CYS A 396 4.77 -23.21 -10.09
N GLU A 397 5.41 -24.29 -10.49
CA GLU A 397 6.37 -24.98 -9.64
C GLU A 397 7.44 -23.97 -9.28
N GLY A 398 7.61 -23.74 -7.98
CA GLY A 398 8.56 -22.79 -7.46
C GLY A 398 9.97 -23.23 -7.76
N GLU A 399 10.63 -22.52 -8.62
CA GLU A 399 12.08 -22.51 -8.69
C GLU A 399 12.58 -21.31 -7.91
N GLY A 400 13.30 -21.59 -6.81
CA GLY A 400 14.19 -20.66 -6.12
C GLY A 400 13.46 -19.60 -5.29
N ALA A 401 13.00 -19.99 -4.12
CA ALA A 401 12.85 -19.05 -3.02
C ALA A 401 14.25 -18.56 -2.63
N ASP A 402 14.69 -17.46 -3.24
CA ASP A 402 15.67 -16.61 -2.60
C ASP A 402 14.97 -15.96 -1.43
N GLU A 403 15.24 -16.44 -0.22
CA GLU A 403 14.73 -15.95 1.04
C GLU A 403 15.30 -14.56 1.35
N GLY A 404 15.02 -13.61 0.50
CA GLY A 404 15.09 -12.19 0.77
C GLY A 404 13.75 -11.75 1.28
N ALA A 405 13.62 -11.48 2.58
CA ALA A 405 12.42 -11.00 3.26
C ALA A 405 12.00 -9.58 2.79
N ASP A 406 11.78 -9.42 1.51
CA ASP A 406 11.22 -8.24 0.86
C ASP A 406 9.92 -8.65 0.20
N GLY A 407 8.89 -8.85 1.04
CA GLY A 407 7.55 -9.21 0.61
C GLY A 407 6.90 -8.17 -0.29
N GLU A 408 7.29 -8.12 -1.55
CA GLU A 408 6.30 -7.94 -2.59
C GLU A 408 5.59 -9.30 -2.67
N GLY A 409 4.60 -9.47 -1.79
CA GLY A 409 3.74 -10.63 -1.83
C GLY A 409 3.13 -10.72 -3.22
N GLY A 410 3.74 -11.54 -4.07
CA GLY A 410 2.97 -12.24 -5.06
C GLY A 410 1.89 -12.95 -4.26
N HIS A 411 0.72 -12.32 -4.13
CA HIS A 411 -0.42 -12.93 -3.50
C HIS A 411 -0.79 -14.13 -4.38
N THR A 412 -0.21 -15.29 -4.05
CA THR A 412 -0.83 -16.55 -4.42
C THR A 412 -2.23 -16.42 -3.86
N LEU A 413 -3.19 -16.24 -4.76
CA LEU A 413 -4.61 -16.15 -4.43
C LEU A 413 -5.04 -17.53 -3.95
N THR A 414 -4.73 -17.84 -2.68
CA THR A 414 -5.34 -19.00 -2.04
C THR A 414 -6.85 -18.81 -2.11
N PRO A 415 -7.60 -19.79 -2.59
CA PRO A 415 -9.06 -19.71 -2.62
C PRO A 415 -9.54 -19.26 -1.24
N VAL A 416 -10.38 -18.22 -1.21
CA VAL A 416 -10.96 -17.76 0.05
C VAL A 416 -11.72 -18.91 0.67
N ALA A 417 -11.43 -19.25 1.92
CA ALA A 417 -12.08 -20.37 2.62
C ALA A 417 -13.61 -20.24 2.51
N GLY A 418 -14.27 -21.32 2.14
CA GLY A 418 -15.71 -21.36 1.91
C GLY A 418 -16.19 -21.01 0.50
N THR A 419 -15.29 -20.66 -0.46
CA THR A 419 -15.69 -20.34 -1.84
C THR A 419 -16.50 -21.45 -2.51
N ALA A 420 -16.03 -22.70 -2.46
CA ALA A 420 -16.73 -23.81 -3.09
C ALA A 420 -18.11 -24.07 -2.45
N VAL A 421 -18.20 -24.01 -1.13
CA VAL A 421 -19.45 -24.19 -0.38
C VAL A 421 -20.45 -23.08 -0.73
N ALA A 422 -20.01 -21.83 -0.76
CA ALA A 422 -20.86 -20.70 -1.10
C ALA A 422 -21.36 -20.76 -2.56
N ALA A 423 -20.49 -21.13 -3.52
CA ALA A 423 -20.88 -21.29 -4.92
C ALA A 423 -21.89 -22.42 -5.11
N ALA A 424 -21.69 -23.56 -4.46
CA ALA A 424 -22.62 -24.67 -4.49
C ALA A 424 -23.97 -24.30 -3.85
N ALA A 425 -23.99 -23.59 -2.73
CA ALA A 425 -25.21 -23.13 -2.08
C ALA A 425 -26.01 -22.15 -2.96
N LEU A 426 -25.34 -21.37 -3.80
CA LEU A 426 -25.96 -20.46 -4.78
C LEU A 426 -26.21 -21.12 -6.14
N LYS A 427 -25.88 -22.40 -6.32
CA LYS A 427 -25.99 -23.15 -7.58
C LYS A 427 -25.31 -22.43 -8.77
N LEU A 428 -24.16 -21.81 -8.52
CA LEU A 428 -23.38 -21.12 -9.54
C LEU A 428 -22.30 -22.03 -10.12
N ASP A 429 -22.26 -22.10 -11.46
CA ASP A 429 -21.10 -22.65 -12.16
C ASP A 429 -19.88 -21.70 -12.04
N GLU A 430 -18.74 -22.13 -12.58
CA GLU A 430 -17.51 -21.35 -12.51
C GLU A 430 -17.62 -19.99 -13.21
N ALA A 431 -18.23 -19.94 -14.39
CA ALA A 431 -18.39 -18.71 -15.17
C ALA A 431 -19.30 -17.69 -14.45
N ALA A 432 -20.45 -18.18 -13.92
CA ALA A 432 -21.37 -17.35 -13.15
C ALA A 432 -20.74 -16.86 -11.83
N ARG A 433 -19.96 -17.69 -11.17
CA ARG A 433 -19.19 -17.32 -9.97
C ARG A 433 -18.19 -16.19 -10.27
N ILE A 434 -17.39 -16.33 -11.32
CA ILE A 434 -16.43 -15.30 -11.75
C ILE A 434 -17.15 -14.01 -12.10
N ALA A 435 -18.25 -14.10 -12.88
CA ALA A 435 -19.05 -12.95 -13.26
C ALA A 435 -19.63 -12.22 -12.04
N ALA A 436 -20.12 -12.97 -11.04
CA ALA A 436 -20.59 -12.41 -9.78
C ALA A 436 -19.49 -11.64 -9.05
N GLY A 437 -18.28 -12.21 -8.93
CA GLY A 437 -17.13 -11.53 -8.34
C GLY A 437 -16.72 -10.26 -9.07
N VAL A 438 -16.76 -10.28 -10.39
CA VAL A 438 -16.49 -9.10 -11.22
C VAL A 438 -17.54 -8.01 -10.98
N ARG A 439 -18.84 -8.35 -10.88
CA ARG A 439 -19.89 -7.37 -10.56
C ARG A 439 -19.70 -6.74 -9.19
N CYS A 440 -19.32 -7.54 -8.16
CA CYS A 440 -18.99 -7.01 -6.84
C CYS A 440 -17.83 -6.00 -6.89
N LYS A 441 -16.75 -6.30 -7.62
CA LYS A 441 -15.63 -5.36 -7.82
C LYS A 441 -16.08 -4.09 -8.53
N ARG A 442 -16.94 -4.21 -9.53
CA ARG A 442 -17.51 -3.08 -10.28
C ARG A 442 -18.25 -2.11 -9.36
N LEU A 443 -19.16 -2.62 -8.54
CA LEU A 443 -19.92 -1.77 -7.62
C LEU A 443 -18.97 -0.93 -6.76
N LEU A 444 -17.93 -1.57 -6.20
CA LEU A 444 -16.96 -0.88 -5.34
C LEU A 444 -16.17 0.19 -6.10
N ASP A 445 -15.69 -0.11 -7.30
CA ASP A 445 -14.86 0.82 -8.06
C ASP A 445 -15.68 1.98 -8.68
N TYR A 446 -16.88 1.70 -9.20
CA TYR A 446 -17.76 2.77 -9.71
C TYR A 446 -18.30 3.65 -8.59
N GLY A 447 -18.63 3.08 -7.44
CA GLY A 447 -19.02 3.88 -6.29
C GLY A 447 -17.90 4.84 -5.84
N ARG A 448 -16.64 4.40 -5.89
CA ARG A 448 -15.46 5.25 -5.64
C ARG A 448 -15.30 6.33 -6.71
N LEU A 449 -15.45 5.97 -7.98
CA LEU A 449 -15.37 6.92 -9.09
C LEU A 449 -16.48 7.98 -9.01
N GLN A 450 -17.72 7.57 -8.71
CA GLN A 450 -18.84 8.48 -8.51
C GLN A 450 -18.56 9.46 -7.36
N TRP A 451 -18.08 8.96 -6.23
CA TRP A 451 -17.71 9.79 -5.10
C TRP A 451 -16.60 10.78 -5.48
N LEU A 452 -15.55 10.33 -6.18
CA LEU A 452 -14.46 11.19 -6.64
C LEU A 452 -14.99 12.32 -7.54
N ARG A 453 -15.84 12.01 -8.52
CA ARG A 453 -16.48 13.00 -9.39
C ARG A 453 -17.26 14.05 -8.60
N GLN A 454 -18.07 13.61 -7.65
CA GLN A 454 -18.87 14.49 -6.78
C GLN A 454 -18.00 15.41 -5.93
N GLN A 455 -17.00 14.85 -5.27
CA GLN A 455 -16.11 15.64 -4.41
C GLN A 455 -15.29 16.66 -5.20
N LEU A 456 -14.75 16.27 -6.34
CA LEU A 456 -13.97 17.17 -7.18
C LEU A 456 -14.85 18.27 -7.80
N ALA A 457 -16.07 17.96 -8.23
CA ALA A 457 -17.01 18.97 -8.73
C ALA A 457 -17.39 19.98 -7.64
N GLN A 458 -17.67 19.51 -6.42
CA GLN A 458 -18.07 20.38 -5.30
C GLN A 458 -16.93 21.29 -4.82
N LYS A 459 -15.70 20.78 -4.76
CA LYS A 459 -14.57 21.44 -4.11
C LYS A 459 -13.72 22.29 -5.05
N SER A 460 -13.57 21.87 -6.29
CA SER A 460 -12.71 22.58 -7.23
C SER A 460 -13.46 23.58 -8.14
N GLY A 461 -14.78 23.53 -8.20
CA GLY A 461 -15.59 24.29 -9.15
C GLY A 461 -15.23 24.00 -10.60
N CYS A 462 -14.49 22.91 -10.86
CA CYS A 462 -13.98 22.56 -12.17
C CYS A 462 -14.71 21.34 -12.72
N ARG A 463 -14.83 21.33 -14.04
CA ARG A 463 -15.20 20.11 -14.74
C ARG A 463 -14.11 19.06 -14.48
N CYS A 464 -14.50 17.95 -13.88
CA CYS A 464 -13.66 16.79 -13.66
C CYS A 464 -14.03 15.73 -14.70
N ASP A 465 -13.13 15.44 -15.63
CA ASP A 465 -13.26 14.30 -16.52
C ASP A 465 -12.62 13.09 -15.81
N ALA A 466 -13.47 12.29 -15.17
CA ALA A 466 -13.04 11.10 -14.46
C ALA A 466 -13.66 9.84 -15.05
N GLU A 467 -12.88 8.81 -15.28
CA GLU A 467 -13.29 7.54 -15.86
C GLU A 467 -12.63 6.35 -15.16
N LEU A 468 -13.19 5.17 -15.40
CA LEU A 468 -12.63 3.88 -15.01
C LEU A 468 -12.31 3.08 -16.27
N VAL A 469 -11.03 2.81 -16.52
CA VAL A 469 -10.60 2.07 -17.72
C VAL A 469 -10.03 0.69 -17.37
N LYS A 470 -10.11 -0.26 -18.32
CA LYS A 470 -9.36 -1.50 -18.27
C LYS A 470 -7.98 -1.24 -18.89
N TYR A 471 -6.94 -1.14 -18.04
CA TYR A 471 -5.58 -0.81 -18.49
C TYR A 471 -4.71 -2.03 -18.79
N ALA A 472 -5.16 -3.23 -18.44
CA ALA A 472 -4.44 -4.48 -18.68
C ALA A 472 -5.40 -5.64 -18.95
N GLU A 473 -4.91 -6.66 -19.66
CA GLU A 473 -5.66 -7.89 -19.90
C GLU A 473 -5.94 -8.63 -18.58
N ALA A 474 -7.10 -9.29 -18.49
CA ALA A 474 -7.46 -10.09 -17.31
C ALA A 474 -6.47 -11.25 -17.07
N THR A 475 -5.91 -11.81 -18.16
CA THR A 475 -4.86 -12.84 -18.12
C THR A 475 -3.54 -12.30 -17.54
N MET A 476 -3.27 -11.00 -17.71
CA MET A 476 -2.14 -10.34 -17.10
C MET A 476 -2.40 -10.00 -15.63
N SER A 477 -3.57 -9.47 -15.33
CA SER A 477 -4.00 -9.18 -13.96
C SER A 477 -5.51 -9.12 -13.86
N PRO A 478 -6.15 -9.87 -12.95
CA PRO A 478 -7.57 -9.72 -12.67
C PRO A 478 -7.90 -8.39 -11.96
N GLU A 479 -6.89 -7.71 -11.43
CA GLU A 479 -6.95 -6.35 -10.88
C GLU A 479 -6.49 -5.35 -11.96
N ASN A 480 -7.32 -5.13 -12.97
CA ASN A 480 -6.94 -4.43 -14.20
C ASN A 480 -7.68 -3.11 -14.45
N ARG A 481 -8.21 -2.51 -13.39
CA ARG A 481 -8.92 -1.23 -13.47
C ARG A 481 -8.01 -0.08 -13.07
N LEU A 482 -8.22 1.06 -13.72
CA LEU A 482 -7.52 2.31 -13.44
C LEU A 482 -8.55 3.43 -13.39
N MET A 483 -8.65 4.10 -12.24
CA MET A 483 -9.39 5.35 -12.12
C MET A 483 -8.50 6.50 -12.58
N LEU A 484 -8.97 7.25 -13.55
CA LEU A 484 -8.30 8.42 -14.09
C LEU A 484 -9.17 9.65 -13.84
N ALA A 485 -8.56 10.74 -13.43
CA ALA A 485 -9.21 12.03 -13.38
C ALA A 485 -8.24 13.12 -13.83
N ALA A 486 -8.62 13.92 -14.82
CA ALA A 486 -7.93 15.13 -15.18
C ALA A 486 -8.77 16.33 -14.76
N LEU A 487 -8.18 17.29 -14.05
CA LEU A 487 -8.88 18.48 -13.64
C LEU A 487 -8.60 19.59 -14.66
N ALA A 488 -9.56 19.96 -15.51
CA ALA A 488 -9.46 21.09 -16.45
C ALA A 488 -9.76 22.41 -15.73
N SER A 489 -9.15 23.51 -16.16
CA SER A 489 -9.57 24.83 -15.68
C SER A 489 -10.95 25.17 -16.32
N ALA A 490 -11.80 25.90 -15.57
CA ALA A 490 -13.11 26.31 -16.09
C ALA A 490 -13.00 27.11 -17.41
N LYS A 491 -11.93 27.88 -17.59
CA LYS A 491 -11.67 28.67 -18.81
C LYS A 491 -11.19 27.85 -20.00
N GLU A 492 -10.58 26.66 -19.78
CA GLU A 492 -10.17 25.76 -20.87
C GLU A 492 -11.35 24.94 -21.40
N ALA A 493 -12.41 24.80 -20.59
CA ALA A 493 -13.61 24.08 -20.98
C ALA A 493 -14.57 24.93 -21.88
N GLU A 494 -14.41 26.26 -21.92
CA GLU A 494 -15.20 27.17 -22.76
C GLU A 494 -14.57 27.40 -24.14
N MET A 495 -13.32 26.99 -24.34
CA MET A 495 -12.57 27.21 -25.59
C MET A 495 -12.41 25.93 -26.44
N GLY A 496 -12.94 24.81 -26.02
CA GLY A 496 -12.97 23.53 -26.75
C GLY A 496 -14.38 23.01 -26.93
#